data_eec048500719896c035c370edb9d9392
#
_entry.id   eec048500719896c035c370edb9d9392
#
_cell.length_a   1.000
_cell.length_b   1.000
_cell.length_c   1.000
_cell.angle_alpha   90.00
_cell.angle_beta   90.00
_cell.angle_gamma   90.00
#
_symmetry.space_group_name_H-M   'P 1'
#
loop_
_entity.id
_entity.type
_entity.pdbx_description
1 polymer ?
#
loop_
_entity_poly.entity_id
_entity_poly.type
_entity_poly.pdbx_seq_one_letter_code
_entity_poly.pdbx_strand_id
1 'polypeptide(L)'
;MNIFKQSNLNEIEGLIKAKIPKYIENVLVYNVGQGNCNAITNYHCKPYIFYDFGGGAYQNTKTYPGNVLNQNEIEFDFSETPLIILSHWDWDHMVSILKSEHSDIKKSSWIVPKQQIGISHLKVAIELYNNNKLLVWPDNLPEIRISQLNIQKINGTDKNNSGLVLTVYLNNDLSQAVLLPADANYDVITMNSFAYYGLVATHHGASSHNCLLNMPKTFSHFNKIAFSFGKNNTYNHPKRESLYEHALNGWSNTFYTINGHISFGYYSYYHRHFPYIRRMGRIQ
;
A
#
# COMPACT_ATOMS: atom_id res chain seq x y z
N MET A 1 -15.63 -5.10 -14.02
CA MET A 1 -14.68 -6.25 -14.11
C MET A 1 -15.32 -7.61 -14.44
N ASN A 2 -16.63 -7.70 -14.68
CA ASN A 2 -17.30 -8.99 -14.97
C ASN A 2 -16.86 -9.69 -16.28
N ILE A 3 -16.12 -9.01 -17.14
CA ILE A 3 -15.59 -9.55 -18.40
C ILE A 3 -14.32 -10.40 -18.20
N PHE A 4 -13.66 -10.31 -17.05
CA PHE A 4 -12.48 -11.10 -16.76
C PHE A 4 -12.85 -12.32 -15.94
N LYS A 5 -12.24 -13.46 -16.29
CA LYS A 5 -12.33 -14.67 -15.47
C LYS A 5 -11.64 -14.43 -14.13
N GLN A 6 -12.29 -14.80 -13.04
CA GLN A 6 -11.62 -14.84 -11.74
C GLN A 6 -10.56 -15.93 -11.72
N SER A 7 -9.43 -15.63 -11.09
CA SER A 7 -8.37 -16.60 -10.88
C SER A 7 -8.77 -17.59 -9.80
N ASN A 8 -8.20 -18.78 -9.82
CA ASN A 8 -8.42 -19.73 -8.74
C ASN A 8 -7.39 -19.51 -7.61
N LEU A 9 -7.69 -20.10 -6.44
CA LEU A 9 -6.83 -19.98 -5.26
C LEU A 9 -5.39 -20.41 -5.54
N ASN A 10 -5.20 -21.54 -6.23
CA ASN A 10 -3.86 -22.09 -6.49
C ASN A 10 -3.03 -21.18 -7.39
N GLU A 11 -3.65 -20.51 -8.36
CA GLU A 11 -2.97 -19.54 -9.22
C GLU A 11 -2.45 -18.35 -8.40
N ILE A 12 -3.31 -17.79 -7.54
CA ILE A 12 -2.95 -16.64 -6.69
C ILE A 12 -1.90 -17.04 -5.66
N GLU A 13 -2.11 -18.13 -4.93
CA GLU A 13 -1.14 -18.63 -3.95
C GLU A 13 0.20 -18.98 -4.58
N GLY A 14 0.18 -19.66 -5.73
CA GLY A 14 1.39 -20.04 -6.45
C GLY A 14 2.21 -18.81 -6.83
N LEU A 15 1.55 -17.76 -7.33
CA LEU A 15 2.21 -16.52 -7.69
C LEU A 15 2.79 -15.79 -6.47
N ILE A 16 2.03 -15.69 -5.38
CA ILE A 16 2.50 -15.04 -4.15
C ILE A 16 3.69 -15.82 -3.58
N LYS A 17 3.60 -17.15 -3.46
CA LYS A 17 4.68 -18.02 -2.97
C LYS A 17 5.96 -17.89 -3.80
N ALA A 18 5.84 -17.72 -5.12
CA ALA A 18 6.97 -17.53 -6.01
C ALA A 18 7.67 -16.16 -5.86
N LYS A 19 6.98 -15.18 -5.27
CA LYS A 19 7.48 -13.80 -5.15
C LYS A 19 7.83 -13.40 -3.72
N ILE A 20 7.30 -14.06 -2.70
CA ILE A 20 7.66 -13.75 -1.31
C ILE A 20 9.13 -14.09 -1.06
N PRO A 21 9.94 -13.16 -0.52
CA PRO A 21 11.29 -13.48 -0.09
C PRO A 21 11.27 -14.44 1.12
N LYS A 22 12.37 -15.14 1.36
CA LYS A 22 12.48 -16.03 2.52
C LYS A 22 12.11 -15.31 3.84
N TYR A 23 12.52 -14.07 3.96
CA TYR A 23 12.18 -13.18 5.08
C TYR A 23 11.72 -11.84 4.52
N ILE A 24 10.58 -11.37 5.01
CA ILE A 24 10.15 -9.99 4.85
C ILE A 24 10.70 -9.20 6.03
N GLU A 25 11.59 -8.27 5.77
CA GLU A 25 12.29 -7.55 6.83
C GLU A 25 11.90 -6.09 6.89
N ASN A 26 11.21 -5.61 5.84
CA ASN A 26 10.81 -4.22 5.79
C ASN A 26 9.57 -3.99 4.93
N VAL A 27 8.80 -2.97 5.29
CA VAL A 27 7.78 -2.34 4.46
C VAL A 27 8.21 -0.90 4.22
N LEU A 28 8.38 -0.53 2.96
CA LEU A 28 8.68 0.84 2.53
C LEU A 28 7.41 1.52 2.05
N VAL A 29 7.09 2.67 2.60
CA VAL A 29 6.02 3.55 2.11
C VAL A 29 6.67 4.66 1.29
N TYR A 30 6.41 4.67 0.00
CA TYR A 30 7.01 5.63 -0.92
C TYR A 30 6.34 7.00 -0.83
N ASN A 31 7.13 8.05 -0.92
CA ASN A 31 6.60 9.38 -1.18
C ASN A 31 6.24 9.49 -2.67
N VAL A 32 5.01 9.20 -2.97
CA VAL A 32 4.45 9.31 -4.33
C VAL A 32 3.49 10.50 -4.49
N GLY A 33 3.50 11.41 -3.52
CA GLY A 33 2.52 12.50 -3.44
C GLY A 33 1.19 11.99 -2.86
N GLN A 34 0.07 12.51 -3.37
CA GLN A 34 -1.25 12.01 -2.97
C GLN A 34 -1.46 10.65 -3.63
N GLY A 35 -1.41 9.60 -2.83
CA GLY A 35 -1.55 8.23 -3.32
C GLY A 35 -0.84 7.21 -2.44
N ASN A 36 -0.97 5.96 -2.81
CA ASN A 36 -0.43 4.84 -2.05
C ASN A 36 0.52 4.00 -2.91
N CYS A 37 1.71 3.75 -2.37
CA CYS A 37 2.68 2.82 -2.95
C CYS A 37 3.55 2.27 -1.83
N ASN A 38 3.37 0.99 -1.51
CA ASN A 38 4.10 0.34 -0.43
C ASN A 38 4.85 -0.86 -1.00
N ALA A 39 6.15 -0.98 -0.70
CA ALA A 39 6.93 -2.15 -1.10
C ALA A 39 7.22 -3.06 0.09
N ILE A 40 7.00 -4.34 -0.13
CA ILE A 40 7.40 -5.42 0.77
C ILE A 40 8.79 -5.89 0.32
N THR A 41 9.78 -5.80 1.21
CA THR A 41 11.19 -5.95 0.85
C THR A 41 11.93 -6.88 1.81
N ASN A 42 13.09 -7.36 1.36
CA ASN A 42 14.11 -7.94 2.23
C ASN A 42 14.97 -6.83 2.88
N TYR A 43 16.02 -7.23 3.61
CA TYR A 43 16.94 -6.29 4.29
C TYR A 43 17.74 -5.40 3.32
N HIS A 44 17.89 -5.79 2.05
CA HIS A 44 18.50 -4.97 1.00
C HIS A 44 17.53 -3.93 0.41
N CYS A 45 16.31 -3.84 0.93
CA CYS A 45 15.23 -2.98 0.42
C CYS A 45 14.83 -3.26 -1.04
N LYS A 46 15.12 -4.45 -1.55
CA LYS A 46 14.64 -4.88 -2.86
C LYS A 46 13.17 -5.24 -2.79
N PRO A 47 12.30 -4.60 -3.61
CA PRO A 47 10.89 -4.92 -3.68
C PRO A 47 10.63 -6.29 -4.29
N TYR A 48 9.86 -7.12 -3.61
CA TYR A 48 9.31 -8.38 -4.11
C TYR A 48 7.81 -8.28 -4.38
N ILE A 49 7.14 -7.43 -3.63
CA ILE A 49 5.73 -7.12 -3.80
C ILE A 49 5.55 -5.62 -3.62
N PHE A 50 4.81 -5.00 -4.52
CA PHE A 50 4.21 -3.70 -4.29
C PHE A 50 2.75 -3.89 -3.88
N TYR A 51 2.34 -3.21 -2.81
CA TYR A 51 0.95 -3.04 -2.45
C TYR A 51 0.53 -1.64 -2.82
N ASP A 52 -0.32 -1.54 -3.83
CA ASP A 52 -0.60 -0.37 -4.64
C ASP A 52 0.63 0.13 -5.42
N PHE A 53 0.37 0.82 -6.51
CA PHE A 53 1.38 1.48 -7.32
C PHE A 53 0.83 2.82 -7.80
N GLY A 54 0.45 3.64 -6.83
CA GLY A 54 -0.16 4.94 -7.01
C GLY A 54 0.87 6.05 -7.19
N GLY A 55 0.36 7.24 -7.20
CA GLY A 55 1.15 8.48 -7.28
C GLY A 55 0.23 9.60 -7.66
N GLY A 56 0.32 10.75 -7.06
CA GLY A 56 -0.50 11.93 -7.17
C GLY A 56 -1.86 11.72 -7.84
N ALA A 57 -2.96 11.96 -7.17
CA ALA A 57 -4.27 11.79 -7.78
C ALA A 57 -4.30 12.43 -9.17
N TYR A 58 -4.86 11.74 -10.15
CA TYR A 58 -4.87 12.16 -11.56
C TYR A 58 -5.28 13.62 -11.77
N GLN A 59 -6.16 14.13 -10.92
CA GLN A 59 -6.62 15.52 -10.93
C GLN A 59 -5.72 16.47 -10.13
N ASN A 60 -4.81 15.96 -9.30
CA ASN A 60 -3.95 16.72 -8.41
C ASN A 60 -2.47 16.55 -8.75
N THR A 61 -2.10 16.92 -9.97
CA THR A 61 -0.70 16.83 -10.45
C THR A 61 0.30 17.59 -9.58
N LYS A 62 -0.17 18.62 -8.85
CA LYS A 62 0.65 19.42 -7.93
C LYS A 62 1.05 18.68 -6.65
N THR A 63 0.44 17.55 -6.34
CA THR A 63 0.72 16.77 -5.13
C THR A 63 1.86 15.78 -5.30
N TYR A 64 2.39 15.63 -6.50
CA TYR A 64 3.49 14.74 -6.81
C TYR A 64 4.80 15.22 -6.16
N PRO A 65 5.73 14.33 -5.73
CA PRO A 65 7.00 14.71 -5.16
C PRO A 65 7.74 15.76 -6.00
N GLY A 66 8.30 16.78 -5.35
CA GLY A 66 9.07 17.83 -6.02
C GLY A 66 8.27 18.78 -6.93
N ASN A 67 6.93 18.75 -6.92
CA ASN A 67 6.09 19.41 -7.93
C ASN A 67 6.36 18.94 -9.37
N VAL A 68 7.02 17.81 -9.52
CA VAL A 68 7.39 17.24 -10.81
C VAL A 68 6.35 16.17 -11.18
N LEU A 69 5.82 16.27 -12.38
CA LEU A 69 4.99 15.23 -12.99
C LEU A 69 5.84 14.01 -13.40
N ASN A 70 7.13 14.11 -13.24
CA ASN A 70 8.11 13.17 -13.72
C ASN A 70 8.46 12.18 -12.60
N GLN A 71 7.96 10.95 -12.70
CA GLN A 71 8.23 9.87 -11.75
C GLN A 71 9.67 9.36 -11.81
N ASN A 72 10.50 9.90 -12.70
CA ASN A 72 11.89 9.52 -12.87
C ASN A 72 12.74 9.84 -11.63
N GLU A 73 12.22 10.69 -10.72
CA GLU A 73 12.88 10.97 -9.45
C GLU A 73 12.62 9.90 -8.37
N ILE A 74 11.68 8.98 -8.59
CA ILE A 74 11.44 7.85 -7.70
C ILE A 74 12.05 6.62 -8.34
N GLU A 75 13.19 6.20 -7.82
CA GLU A 75 13.83 4.96 -8.24
C GLU A 75 13.03 3.76 -7.72
N PHE A 76 12.14 3.24 -8.57
CA PHE A 76 11.49 1.98 -8.34
C PHE A 76 12.41 0.84 -8.81
N ASP A 77 12.74 -0.07 -7.92
CA ASP A 77 13.53 -1.26 -8.28
C ASP A 77 12.61 -2.39 -8.74
N PHE A 78 12.77 -2.82 -9.99
CA PHE A 78 12.07 -3.95 -10.60
C PHE A 78 12.97 -5.16 -10.84
N SER A 79 14.18 -5.20 -10.26
CA SER A 79 15.16 -6.27 -10.47
C SER A 79 14.62 -7.66 -10.15
N GLU A 80 13.75 -7.77 -9.13
CA GLU A 80 13.10 -9.03 -8.73
C GLU A 80 11.77 -9.27 -9.47
N THR A 81 11.42 -8.43 -10.44
CA THR A 81 10.12 -8.45 -11.12
C THR A 81 8.97 -8.58 -10.11
N PRO A 82 8.77 -7.56 -9.25
CA PRO A 82 7.87 -7.64 -8.12
C PRO A 82 6.42 -7.91 -8.54
N LEU A 83 5.68 -8.64 -7.70
CA LEU A 83 4.24 -8.76 -7.81
C LEU A 83 3.59 -7.44 -7.39
N ILE A 84 2.51 -7.03 -8.05
CA ILE A 84 1.73 -5.87 -7.65
C ILE A 84 0.37 -6.36 -7.15
N ILE A 85 0.03 -6.01 -5.91
CA ILE A 85 -1.29 -6.26 -5.31
C ILE A 85 -2.01 -4.93 -5.25
N LEU A 86 -3.07 -4.77 -6.02
CA LEU A 86 -3.89 -3.57 -6.01
C LEU A 86 -4.95 -3.67 -4.92
N SER A 87 -4.98 -2.69 -4.01
CA SER A 87 -6.00 -2.64 -2.97
C SER A 87 -7.39 -2.41 -3.55
N HIS A 88 -7.56 -1.39 -4.36
CA HIS A 88 -8.79 -1.04 -5.07
C HIS A 88 -8.48 -0.18 -6.31
N TRP A 89 -9.50 0.00 -7.18
CA TRP A 89 -9.31 0.63 -8.48
C TRP A 89 -9.51 2.16 -8.44
N ASP A 90 -8.81 2.87 -7.55
CA ASP A 90 -8.72 4.33 -7.62
C ASP A 90 -7.39 4.79 -8.19
N TRP A 91 -7.38 5.97 -8.80
CA TRP A 91 -6.23 6.44 -9.57
C TRP A 91 -4.98 6.62 -8.72
N ASP A 92 -5.13 7.14 -7.54
CA ASP A 92 -4.04 7.38 -6.61
C ASP A 92 -3.45 6.07 -6.02
N HIS A 93 -4.04 4.92 -6.36
CA HIS A 93 -3.52 3.59 -6.02
C HIS A 93 -2.88 2.85 -7.21
N MET A 94 -3.03 3.34 -8.46
CA MET A 94 -2.52 2.63 -9.63
C MET A 94 -1.96 3.52 -10.75
N VAL A 95 -2.09 4.84 -10.68
CA VAL A 95 -1.81 5.72 -11.81
C VAL A 95 -0.36 5.68 -12.29
N SER A 96 0.56 5.23 -11.45
CA SER A 96 1.96 5.09 -11.81
C SER A 96 2.21 4.10 -12.96
N ILE A 97 1.29 3.14 -13.20
CA ILE A 97 1.37 2.28 -14.39
C ILE A 97 1.28 3.08 -15.71
N LEU A 98 0.61 4.24 -15.68
CA LEU A 98 0.44 5.10 -16.86
C LEU A 98 1.48 6.21 -16.95
N LYS A 99 2.05 6.60 -15.82
CA LYS A 99 2.95 7.77 -15.73
C LYS A 99 4.41 7.40 -15.59
N SER A 100 4.71 6.19 -15.09
CA SER A 100 6.08 5.76 -14.92
C SER A 100 6.72 5.43 -16.27
N GLU A 101 7.95 5.89 -16.46
CA GLU A 101 8.78 5.48 -17.60
C GLU A 101 9.34 4.06 -17.43
N HIS A 102 9.16 3.44 -16.26
CA HIS A 102 9.55 2.06 -16.02
C HIS A 102 8.68 1.07 -16.79
N SER A 103 9.13 0.67 -17.98
CA SER A 103 8.42 -0.33 -18.81
C SER A 103 8.21 -1.67 -18.09
N ASP A 104 9.03 -1.96 -17.09
CA ASP A 104 9.01 -3.21 -16.32
C ASP A 104 7.78 -3.36 -15.42
N ILE A 105 7.11 -2.26 -15.11
CA ILE A 105 5.84 -2.27 -14.38
C ILE A 105 4.77 -3.10 -15.10
N LYS A 106 4.74 -3.06 -16.43
CA LYS A 106 3.82 -3.85 -17.27
C LYS A 106 4.24 -5.30 -17.41
N LYS A 107 5.49 -5.63 -17.07
CA LYS A 107 5.98 -7.01 -17.01
C LYS A 107 5.62 -7.70 -15.70
N SER A 108 5.35 -6.93 -14.65
CA SER A 108 4.89 -7.42 -13.35
C SER A 108 3.50 -8.02 -13.44
N SER A 109 3.25 -9.09 -12.69
CA SER A 109 1.90 -9.64 -12.54
C SER A 109 1.13 -8.82 -11.51
N TRP A 110 -0.17 -8.68 -11.72
CA TRP A 110 -1.07 -7.90 -10.88
C TRP A 110 -2.16 -8.79 -10.29
N ILE A 111 -2.32 -8.76 -8.99
CA ILE A 111 -3.50 -9.30 -8.28
C ILE A 111 -4.40 -8.13 -7.95
N VAL A 112 -5.65 -8.17 -8.39
CA VAL A 112 -6.58 -7.06 -8.28
C VAL A 112 -7.94 -7.50 -7.73
N PRO A 113 -8.65 -6.66 -6.95
CA PRO A 113 -10.01 -6.97 -6.55
C PRO A 113 -10.97 -6.87 -7.74
N LYS A 114 -12.02 -7.69 -7.72
CA LYS A 114 -13.14 -7.57 -8.64
C LYS A 114 -14.04 -6.42 -8.20
N GLN A 115 -13.99 -5.32 -8.91
CA GLN A 115 -14.79 -4.12 -8.64
C GLN A 115 -15.40 -3.56 -9.92
N GLN A 116 -16.39 -2.69 -9.81
CA GLN A 116 -16.87 -1.89 -10.92
C GLN A 116 -15.86 -0.79 -11.21
N ILE A 117 -15.39 -0.71 -12.45
CA ILE A 117 -14.37 0.24 -12.88
C ILE A 117 -14.80 1.04 -14.10
N GLY A 118 -14.29 2.27 -14.18
CA GLY A 118 -14.51 3.14 -15.34
C GLY A 118 -13.70 2.72 -16.58
N ILE A 119 -14.03 3.30 -17.72
CA ILE A 119 -13.43 2.95 -19.03
C ILE A 119 -11.90 3.05 -19.04
N SER A 120 -11.33 4.06 -18.39
CA SER A 120 -9.87 4.25 -18.39
C SER A 120 -9.15 3.16 -17.57
N HIS A 121 -9.71 2.76 -16.44
CA HIS A 121 -9.18 1.62 -15.63
C HIS A 121 -9.36 0.31 -16.42
N LEU A 122 -10.48 0.16 -17.13
CA LEU A 122 -10.76 -1.01 -17.95
C LEU A 122 -9.71 -1.20 -19.06
N LYS A 123 -9.25 -0.12 -19.68
CA LYS A 123 -8.17 -0.19 -20.70
C LYS A 123 -6.88 -0.78 -20.10
N VAL A 124 -6.50 -0.34 -18.90
CA VAL A 124 -5.33 -0.89 -18.19
C VAL A 124 -5.55 -2.36 -17.86
N ALA A 125 -6.71 -2.72 -17.34
CA ALA A 125 -7.03 -4.10 -16.99
C ALA A 125 -7.00 -5.01 -18.24
N ILE A 126 -7.52 -4.57 -19.40
CA ILE A 126 -7.46 -5.31 -20.66
C ILE A 126 -6.01 -5.49 -21.11
N GLU A 127 -5.18 -4.45 -21.06
CA GLU A 127 -3.76 -4.55 -21.41
C GLU A 127 -3.04 -5.60 -20.56
N LEU A 128 -3.22 -5.55 -19.24
CA LEU A 128 -2.64 -6.54 -18.34
C LEU A 128 -3.16 -7.97 -18.59
N TYR A 129 -4.47 -8.10 -18.84
CA TYR A 129 -5.11 -9.39 -19.13
C TYR A 129 -4.59 -10.02 -20.41
N ASN A 130 -4.49 -9.26 -21.49
CA ASN A 130 -4.01 -9.72 -22.79
C ASN A 130 -2.52 -10.16 -22.74
N ASN A 131 -1.76 -9.61 -21.79
CA ASN A 131 -0.37 -9.98 -21.53
C ASN A 131 -0.22 -11.09 -20.47
N ASN A 132 -1.31 -11.72 -20.03
CA ASN A 132 -1.32 -12.73 -18.95
C ASN A 132 -0.71 -12.22 -17.63
N LYS A 133 -0.93 -10.94 -17.32
CA LYS A 133 -0.40 -10.27 -16.12
C LYS A 133 -1.49 -9.90 -15.10
N LEU A 134 -2.76 -10.13 -15.41
CA LEU A 134 -3.89 -9.79 -14.54
C LEU A 134 -4.46 -11.06 -13.90
N LEU A 135 -4.44 -11.11 -12.57
CA LEU A 135 -5.16 -12.10 -11.75
C LEU A 135 -6.26 -11.37 -10.97
N VAL A 136 -7.49 -11.80 -11.17
CA VAL A 136 -8.65 -11.22 -10.49
C VAL A 136 -8.99 -12.06 -9.25
N TRP A 137 -9.01 -11.40 -8.09
CA TRP A 137 -9.31 -12.06 -6.81
C TRP A 137 -10.71 -12.67 -6.82
N PRO A 138 -10.86 -13.94 -6.39
CA PRO A 138 -12.16 -14.63 -6.34
C PRO A 138 -13.10 -14.00 -5.30
N ASP A 139 -14.39 -13.87 -5.67
CA ASP A 139 -15.41 -13.31 -4.75
C ASP A 139 -15.62 -14.17 -3.49
N ASN A 140 -15.45 -15.49 -3.62
CA ASN A 140 -15.63 -16.45 -2.53
C ASN A 140 -14.37 -16.69 -1.68
N LEU A 141 -13.30 -15.95 -1.91
CA LEU A 141 -12.06 -16.09 -1.18
C LEU A 141 -11.92 -14.93 -0.18
N PRO A 142 -12.22 -15.13 1.12
CA PRO A 142 -12.18 -14.05 2.10
C PRO A 142 -10.77 -13.63 2.47
N GLU A 143 -9.83 -14.57 2.51
CA GLU A 143 -8.44 -14.27 2.85
C GLU A 143 -7.47 -15.34 2.31
N ILE A 144 -6.22 -14.93 2.17
CA ILE A 144 -5.07 -15.83 1.96
C ILE A 144 -4.02 -15.50 3.02
N ARG A 145 -3.57 -16.54 3.73
CA ARG A 145 -2.43 -16.45 4.67
C ARG A 145 -1.28 -17.27 4.12
N ILE A 146 -0.21 -16.60 3.75
CA ILE A 146 0.99 -17.24 3.18
C ILE A 146 2.21 -16.68 3.89
N SER A 147 2.92 -17.55 4.64
CA SER A 147 4.15 -17.15 5.35
C SER A 147 3.92 -15.86 6.19
N GLN A 148 4.56 -14.78 5.80
CA GLN A 148 4.55 -13.48 6.48
C GLN A 148 3.47 -12.51 5.95
N LEU A 149 2.55 -12.97 5.12
CA LEU A 149 1.47 -12.15 4.55
C LEU A 149 0.09 -12.67 4.92
N ASN A 150 -0.80 -11.76 5.24
CA ASN A 150 -2.23 -11.98 5.25
C ASN A 150 -2.90 -10.97 4.33
N ILE A 151 -3.53 -11.45 3.25
CA ILE A 151 -4.30 -10.65 2.30
C ILE A 151 -5.76 -10.94 2.55
N GLN A 152 -6.53 -9.92 2.92
CA GLN A 152 -7.95 -10.02 3.24
C GLN A 152 -8.77 -9.31 2.16
N LYS A 153 -9.80 -10.00 1.67
CA LYS A 153 -10.86 -9.38 0.87
C LYS A 153 -11.91 -8.80 1.80
N ILE A 154 -12.13 -7.49 1.71
CA ILE A 154 -13.19 -6.82 2.46
C ILE A 154 -14.45 -6.69 1.60
N ASN A 155 -15.62 -6.74 2.25
CA ASN A 155 -16.92 -6.86 1.59
C ASN A 155 -17.85 -5.67 1.91
N GLY A 156 -17.32 -4.46 1.84
CA GLY A 156 -18.12 -3.24 1.93
C GLY A 156 -18.88 -2.93 0.63
N THR A 157 -19.67 -1.88 0.66
CA THR A 157 -20.58 -1.51 -0.44
C THR A 157 -20.00 -0.54 -1.44
N ASP A 158 -18.97 0.21 -1.06
CA ASP A 158 -18.27 1.14 -1.94
C ASP A 158 -16.90 0.60 -2.39
N LYS A 159 -16.24 1.33 -3.26
CA LYS A 159 -14.97 0.92 -3.85
C LYS A 159 -13.87 0.79 -2.81
N ASN A 160 -13.74 1.74 -1.89
CA ASN A 160 -12.72 1.75 -0.85
C ASN A 160 -12.88 0.56 0.10
N ASN A 161 -14.14 0.22 0.39
CA ASN A 161 -14.51 -0.82 1.34
C ASN A 161 -14.81 -2.20 0.71
N SER A 162 -14.50 -2.39 -0.58
CA SER A 162 -14.68 -3.68 -1.28
C SER A 162 -13.40 -4.18 -1.96
N GLY A 163 -12.27 -3.80 -1.41
CA GLY A 163 -10.96 -4.10 -1.96
C GLY A 163 -10.19 -5.21 -1.24
N LEU A 164 -8.87 -5.13 -1.31
CA LEU A 164 -7.93 -6.02 -0.62
C LEU A 164 -7.19 -5.22 0.46
N VAL A 165 -7.00 -5.81 1.62
CA VAL A 165 -6.23 -5.27 2.74
C VAL A 165 -5.05 -6.20 2.99
N LEU A 166 -3.90 -5.65 3.31
CA LEU A 166 -2.69 -6.43 3.54
C LEU A 166 -2.16 -6.24 4.96
N THR A 167 -1.87 -7.35 5.63
CA THR A 167 -1.06 -7.37 6.86
C THR A 167 0.26 -8.07 6.57
N VAL A 168 1.37 -7.45 6.95
CA VAL A 168 2.73 -7.97 6.79
C VAL A 168 3.33 -8.25 8.16
N TYR A 169 3.89 -9.45 8.35
CA TYR A 169 4.59 -9.84 9.56
C TYR A 169 6.09 -9.80 9.31
N LEU A 170 6.78 -8.80 9.86
CA LEU A 170 8.21 -8.65 9.66
C LEU A 170 8.98 -9.75 10.40
N ASN A 171 10.04 -10.27 9.79
CA ASN A 171 10.94 -11.26 10.36
C ASN A 171 10.28 -12.56 10.86
N ASN A 172 9.12 -12.94 10.32
CA ASN A 172 8.27 -14.02 10.85
C ASN A 172 7.81 -13.81 12.30
N ASP A 173 7.78 -12.57 12.76
CA ASP A 173 7.36 -12.22 14.11
C ASP A 173 5.95 -11.61 14.09
N LEU A 174 4.99 -12.31 14.67
CA LEU A 174 3.59 -11.86 14.74
C LEU A 174 3.43 -10.55 15.53
N SER A 175 4.37 -10.26 16.45
CA SER A 175 4.38 -9.00 17.19
C SER A 175 4.84 -7.80 16.33
N GLN A 176 5.43 -8.06 15.18
CA GLN A 176 5.88 -7.03 14.22
C GLN A 176 4.93 -6.91 13.03
N ALA A 177 3.64 -7.00 13.27
CA ALA A 177 2.62 -6.84 12.24
C ALA A 177 2.50 -5.38 11.77
N VAL A 178 2.53 -5.18 10.46
CA VAL A 178 2.27 -3.89 9.79
C VAL A 178 0.97 -4.00 9.01
N LEU A 179 -0.01 -3.15 9.32
CA LEU A 179 -1.28 -3.09 8.60
C LEU A 179 -1.22 -2.05 7.48
N LEU A 180 -1.61 -2.47 6.29
CA LEU A 180 -1.74 -1.66 5.08
C LEU A 180 -3.22 -1.69 4.64
N PRO A 181 -4.08 -0.82 5.17
CA PRO A 181 -5.52 -0.83 4.90
C PRO A 181 -5.88 -0.20 3.55
N ALA A 182 -4.96 0.50 2.90
CA ALA A 182 -5.24 1.41 1.80
C ALA A 182 -6.32 2.45 2.20
N ASP A 183 -7.45 2.52 1.49
CA ASP A 183 -8.53 3.48 1.78
C ASP A 183 -9.71 2.85 2.55
N ALA A 184 -9.57 1.58 2.96
CA ALA A 184 -10.61 0.88 3.70
C ALA A 184 -10.85 1.49 5.09
N ASN A 185 -12.12 1.61 5.47
CA ASN A 185 -12.49 1.92 6.83
C ASN A 185 -12.00 0.81 7.77
N TYR A 186 -11.57 1.17 8.97
CA TYR A 186 -11.08 0.17 9.92
C TYR A 186 -12.18 -0.80 10.40
N ASP A 187 -13.45 -0.38 10.41
CA ASP A 187 -14.59 -1.20 10.86
C ASP A 187 -14.95 -2.36 9.92
N VAL A 188 -14.53 -2.29 8.64
CA VAL A 188 -14.75 -3.38 7.68
C VAL A 188 -13.59 -4.38 7.60
N ILE A 189 -12.49 -4.11 8.33
CA ILE A 189 -11.31 -4.97 8.36
C ILE A 189 -11.42 -5.95 9.51
N THR A 190 -11.23 -7.24 9.25
CA THR A 190 -11.08 -8.22 10.33
C THR A 190 -9.71 -8.03 10.97
N MET A 191 -9.69 -7.37 12.12
CA MET A 191 -8.45 -7.10 12.84
C MET A 191 -7.90 -8.39 13.46
N ASN A 192 -6.57 -8.47 13.52
CA ASN A 192 -5.93 -9.50 14.32
C ASN A 192 -6.28 -9.31 15.81
N SER A 193 -6.28 -10.39 16.57
CA SER A 193 -6.51 -10.37 18.02
C SER A 193 -5.38 -9.67 18.80
N PHE A 194 -4.22 -9.52 18.18
CA PHE A 194 -3.06 -8.84 18.76
C PHE A 194 -2.85 -7.45 18.14
N ALA A 195 -2.10 -6.63 18.86
CA ALA A 195 -1.78 -5.27 18.45
C ALA A 195 -0.79 -5.22 17.27
N TYR A 196 -0.74 -4.10 16.58
CA TYR A 196 0.16 -3.86 15.45
C TYR A 196 1.39 -3.05 15.86
N TYR A 197 2.53 -3.38 15.23
CA TYR A 197 3.77 -2.62 15.32
C TYR A 197 3.76 -1.39 14.40
N GLY A 198 3.16 -1.54 13.21
CA GLY A 198 3.11 -0.52 12.18
C GLY A 198 1.73 -0.36 11.54
N LEU A 199 1.44 0.85 11.10
CA LEU A 199 0.19 1.21 10.42
C LEU A 199 0.47 2.22 9.32
N VAL A 200 -0.02 1.97 8.12
CA VAL A 200 -0.26 3.05 7.15
C VAL A 200 -1.65 3.58 7.41
N ALA A 201 -1.79 4.88 7.65
CA ALA A 201 -3.08 5.48 7.96
C ALA A 201 -4.06 5.27 6.80
N THR A 202 -5.28 4.82 7.11
CA THR A 202 -6.30 4.61 6.09
C THR A 202 -6.59 5.91 5.33
N HIS A 203 -6.88 5.77 4.04
CA HIS A 203 -7.37 6.84 3.17
C HIS A 203 -6.56 8.14 3.32
N HIS A 204 -5.22 7.99 3.32
CA HIS A 204 -4.25 9.11 3.43
C HIS A 204 -4.43 9.99 4.68
N GLY A 205 -5.13 9.49 5.70
CA GLY A 205 -5.50 10.25 6.89
C GLY A 205 -6.81 11.02 6.76
N ALA A 206 -7.77 10.53 6.00
CA ALA A 206 -9.14 11.01 6.02
C ALA A 206 -9.81 10.74 7.38
N SER A 207 -10.86 11.51 7.69
CA SER A 207 -11.72 11.34 8.88
C SER A 207 -13.19 11.09 8.53
N SER A 208 -13.50 10.98 7.23
CA SER A 208 -14.86 10.81 6.71
C SER A 208 -15.28 9.34 6.66
N HIS A 209 -16.61 9.11 6.55
CA HIS A 209 -17.20 7.80 6.25
C HIS A 209 -16.89 6.70 7.27
N ASN A 210 -16.82 7.02 8.55
CA ASN A 210 -16.52 6.07 9.63
C ASN A 210 -15.15 5.39 9.53
N CYS A 211 -14.22 5.91 8.71
CA CYS A 211 -12.93 5.29 8.48
C CYS A 211 -12.10 5.10 9.76
N LEU A 212 -12.39 5.86 10.83
CA LEU A 212 -11.68 5.78 12.10
C LEU A 212 -12.37 4.90 13.17
N LEU A 213 -13.52 4.30 12.87
CA LEU A 213 -14.15 3.35 13.79
C LEU A 213 -13.33 2.06 13.89
N ASN A 214 -13.30 1.46 15.08
CA ASN A 214 -12.59 0.21 15.34
C ASN A 214 -11.10 0.25 14.96
N MET A 215 -10.45 1.37 15.29
CA MET A 215 -9.05 1.58 14.98
C MET A 215 -8.14 0.46 15.48
N PRO A 216 -7.11 0.03 14.69
CA PRO A 216 -6.21 -1.02 15.09
C PRO A 216 -5.42 -0.63 16.35
N LYS A 217 -5.27 -1.60 17.28
CA LYS A 217 -4.52 -1.41 18.52
C LYS A 217 -3.02 -1.43 18.26
N THR A 218 -2.27 -0.60 18.99
CA THR A 218 -0.83 -0.58 18.93
C THR A 218 -0.21 -1.60 19.88
N PHE A 219 0.97 -2.12 19.50
CA PHE A 219 1.69 -3.11 20.31
C PHE A 219 2.48 -2.48 21.46
N SER A 220 3.10 -1.32 21.24
CA SER A 220 4.02 -0.71 22.22
C SER A 220 4.29 0.77 21.94
N HIS A 221 5.09 1.39 22.80
CA HIS A 221 5.63 2.74 22.58
C HIS A 221 6.56 2.85 21.35
N PHE A 222 6.97 1.74 20.75
CA PHE A 222 7.76 1.70 19.52
C PHE A 222 6.90 1.61 18.25
N ASN A 223 5.58 1.77 18.38
CA ASN A 223 4.70 1.79 17.21
C ASN A 223 5.06 2.89 16.23
N LYS A 224 4.71 2.68 14.96
CA LYS A 224 4.89 3.68 13.90
C LYS A 224 3.60 3.79 13.11
N ILE A 225 3.19 5.03 12.81
CA ILE A 225 2.13 5.29 11.84
C ILE A 225 2.69 6.15 10.70
N ALA A 226 2.39 5.77 9.47
CA ALA A 226 2.75 6.51 8.27
C ALA A 226 1.51 7.10 7.61
N PHE A 227 1.54 8.40 7.32
CA PHE A 227 0.53 9.07 6.51
C PHE A 227 1.09 9.31 5.11
N SER A 228 0.48 8.68 4.10
CA SER A 228 0.86 8.80 2.71
C SER A 228 -0.01 9.85 2.01
N PHE A 229 0.52 11.06 1.82
CA PHE A 229 -0.21 12.15 1.20
C PHE A 229 0.71 13.13 0.46
N GLY A 230 0.13 13.91 -0.46
CA GLY A 230 0.85 14.92 -1.22
C GLY A 230 0.80 16.30 -0.56
N LYS A 231 1.90 17.03 -0.68
CA LYS A 231 1.97 18.43 -0.24
C LYS A 231 0.96 19.27 -1.02
N ASN A 232 0.20 20.11 -0.31
CA ASN A 232 -0.84 20.97 -0.89
C ASN A 232 -1.95 20.17 -1.60
N ASN A 233 -2.26 18.95 -1.13
CA ASN A 233 -3.36 18.19 -1.69
C ASN A 233 -4.72 18.86 -1.45
N THR A 234 -5.62 18.77 -2.41
CA THR A 234 -6.94 19.44 -2.36
C THR A 234 -7.92 18.77 -1.41
N TYR A 235 -7.60 17.57 -0.93
CA TYR A 235 -8.41 16.83 0.06
C TYR A 235 -8.16 17.30 1.49
N ASN A 236 -7.10 18.11 1.70
CA ASN A 236 -6.63 18.52 3.03
C ASN A 236 -6.29 17.31 3.92
N HIS A 237 -5.68 16.27 3.35
CA HIS A 237 -5.14 15.15 4.10
C HIS A 237 -3.73 15.45 4.62
N PRO A 238 -3.36 14.90 5.80
CA PRO A 238 -4.25 14.24 6.75
C PRO A 238 -5.17 15.24 7.45
N LYS A 239 -6.39 14.81 7.78
CA LYS A 239 -7.31 15.61 8.59
C LYS A 239 -6.81 15.71 10.03
N ARG A 240 -7.06 16.85 10.68
CA ARG A 240 -6.69 17.06 12.08
C ARG A 240 -7.33 16.03 13.00
N GLU A 241 -8.59 15.71 12.75
CA GLU A 241 -9.35 14.70 13.47
C GLU A 241 -8.69 13.33 13.36
N SER A 242 -8.24 12.96 12.14
CA SER A 242 -7.54 11.69 11.91
C SER A 242 -6.25 11.62 12.72
N LEU A 243 -5.42 12.66 12.71
CA LEU A 243 -4.20 12.72 13.52
C LEU A 243 -4.49 12.56 15.01
N TYR A 244 -5.52 13.26 15.50
CA TYR A 244 -5.91 13.25 16.88
C TYR A 244 -6.43 11.88 17.34
N GLU A 245 -7.33 11.27 16.56
CA GLU A 245 -7.90 9.96 16.88
C GLU A 245 -6.83 8.84 16.85
N HIS A 246 -5.90 8.86 15.90
CA HIS A 246 -4.79 7.92 15.90
C HIS A 246 -3.92 8.09 17.14
N ALA A 247 -3.60 9.33 17.53
CA ALA A 247 -2.80 9.61 18.73
C ALA A 247 -3.51 9.14 20.01
N LEU A 248 -4.82 9.37 20.15
CA LEU A 248 -5.63 8.88 21.27
C LEU A 248 -5.63 7.35 21.37
N ASN A 249 -5.56 6.66 20.24
CA ASN A 249 -5.47 5.20 20.17
C ASN A 249 -4.04 4.68 20.28
N GLY A 250 -3.10 5.52 20.70
CA GLY A 250 -1.73 5.13 21.03
C GLY A 250 -0.73 5.23 19.88
N TRP A 251 -1.13 5.65 18.69
CA TRP A 251 -0.25 5.83 17.52
C TRP A 251 0.51 7.14 17.62
N SER A 252 1.53 7.20 18.48
CA SER A 252 2.24 8.44 18.83
C SER A 252 3.44 8.75 17.95
N ASN A 253 4.08 7.73 17.33
CA ASN A 253 5.22 7.92 16.43
C ASN A 253 4.72 8.14 14.99
N THR A 254 4.46 9.38 14.65
CA THR A 254 3.85 9.78 13.38
C THR A 254 4.89 10.16 12.34
N PHE A 255 4.76 9.62 11.12
CA PHE A 255 5.61 9.88 9.98
C PHE A 255 4.76 10.33 8.77
N TYR A 256 5.32 11.22 7.96
CA TYR A 256 4.64 11.81 6.79
C TYR A 256 5.48 11.58 5.54
N THR A 257 4.90 11.01 4.48
CA THR A 257 5.63 10.75 3.23
C THR A 257 6.12 12.01 2.53
N ILE A 258 5.50 13.17 2.75
CA ILE A 258 5.99 14.47 2.24
C ILE A 258 7.41 14.80 2.69
N ASN A 259 7.93 14.13 3.72
CA ASN A 259 9.26 14.31 4.26
C ASN A 259 10.26 13.26 3.78
N GLY A 260 9.84 12.35 2.90
CA GLY A 260 10.61 11.25 2.35
C GLY A 260 9.93 9.90 2.47
N HIS A 261 10.58 8.85 1.99
CA HIS A 261 10.09 7.47 2.15
C HIS A 261 10.14 7.04 3.61
N ILE A 262 9.20 6.19 4.03
CA ILE A 262 9.08 5.70 5.41
C ILE A 262 9.35 4.20 5.43
N SER A 263 10.13 3.73 6.41
CA SER A 263 10.42 2.30 6.62
C SER A 263 9.87 1.82 7.95
N PHE A 264 9.25 0.64 7.96
CA PHE A 264 8.78 -0.04 9.16
C PHE A 264 9.76 -1.09 9.70
N GLY A 265 10.77 -1.50 8.93
CA GLY A 265 11.75 -2.49 9.33
C GLY A 265 13.06 -1.90 9.84
N TYR A 266 14.02 -2.79 10.10
CA TYR A 266 15.39 -2.38 10.42
C TYR A 266 16.11 -1.89 9.17
N TYR A 267 16.73 -0.72 9.28
CA TYR A 267 17.66 -0.22 8.27
C TYR A 267 18.99 -0.97 8.35
N SER A 268 19.42 -1.58 7.24
CA SER A 268 20.84 -1.87 7.11
C SER A 268 21.58 -0.56 6.81
N TYR A 269 22.71 -0.34 7.47
CA TYR A 269 23.55 0.86 7.35
C TYR A 269 24.13 1.09 5.93
N TYR A 270 23.81 0.23 4.96
CA TYR A 270 24.34 0.21 3.60
C TYR A 270 23.56 1.03 2.57
N HIS A 271 22.47 1.71 2.94
CA HIS A 271 21.67 2.48 1.99
C HIS A 271 22.20 3.90 1.78
N ARG A 272 23.36 4.00 1.15
CA ARG A 272 23.86 5.29 0.60
C ARG A 272 23.09 5.75 -0.64
N HIS A 273 22.11 5.01 -1.13
CA HIS A 273 21.39 5.30 -2.38
C HIS A 273 19.93 5.76 -2.21
N PHE A 274 19.44 5.96 -0.99
CA PHE A 274 18.20 6.69 -0.77
C PHE A 274 18.50 8.05 -0.13
N PRO A 275 18.80 9.09 -0.95
CA PRO A 275 19.33 10.36 -0.44
C PRO A 275 18.35 11.18 0.42
N TYR A 276 17.10 10.73 0.60
CA TYR A 276 16.04 11.51 1.25
C TYR A 276 15.38 10.86 2.46
N ILE A 277 16.00 9.87 3.11
CA ILE A 277 15.47 9.40 4.39
C ILE A 277 16.13 10.22 5.52
N ARG A 278 15.59 11.40 5.77
CA ARG A 278 15.90 12.15 6.98
C ARG A 278 15.05 11.62 8.12
N ARG A 279 15.72 11.14 9.21
CA ARG A 279 15.08 11.07 10.53
C ARG A 279 14.61 12.48 10.87
N MET A 280 13.30 12.69 10.97
CA MET A 280 12.80 13.92 11.57
C MET A 280 12.92 13.83 13.07
N GLY A 281 13.63 14.81 13.64
CA GLY A 281 13.55 15.13 15.04
C GLY A 281 12.12 15.50 15.44
N ARG A 282 11.82 15.28 16.71
CA ARG A 282 10.57 15.70 17.36
C ARG A 282 10.24 17.12 16.94
N ILE A 283 9.04 17.33 16.42
CA ILE A 283 8.45 18.66 16.34
C ILE A 283 8.13 19.04 17.80
N GLN A 284 8.77 20.07 18.31
CA GLN A 284 8.42 20.73 19.56
C GLN A 284 7.08 21.46 19.40
#